data_49ac986cd896b6dc3fbce72e6da4a790
#
_entry.id   49ac986cd896b6dc3fbce72e6da4a790
#
_cell.length_a   1.000
_cell.length_b   1.000
_cell.length_c   1.000
_cell.angle_alpha   90.00
_cell.angle_beta   90.00
_cell.angle_gamma   90.00
#
_symmetry.space_group_name_H-M   'P 1'
#
loop_
_entity.id
_entity.type
_entity.pdbx_description
1 polymer ?
#
loop_
_entity_poly.entity_id
_entity_poly.type
_entity_poly.pdbx_seq_one_letter_code
_entity_poly.pdbx_strand_id
1 'polypeptide(L)'
;GLHVGHPEGYTATDILSRLKRMQGYNVLHPMGWDAFGLPAEQYALDTGNDPAEFTKHNIDTFRRQIKSLGFSYDWDREVNTTDPEYYKWTQWIFLKLFEKGLAYIDEVAVNWCPALGTVLANEEVIDGLSERGSHPVERRPMRQWMLRITAYADRLLEDLVELDWPESLKEMQRNWIGRSEGAE
;
A
#
# COMPACT_ATOMS: atom_id res chain seq x y z
N GLY A 1 -0.71 18.49 -1.32
CA GLY A 1 0.72 18.84 -1.32
C GLY A 1 1.48 18.13 -0.20
N LEU A 2 2.82 18.29 -0.17
CA LEU A 2 3.68 17.68 0.85
C LEU A 2 3.34 18.22 2.26
N HIS A 3 3.42 17.36 3.26
CA HIS A 3 3.54 17.73 4.67
C HIS A 3 4.93 17.31 5.20
N VAL A 4 5.29 17.75 6.41
CA VAL A 4 6.64 17.59 6.98
C VAL A 4 7.12 16.12 7.03
N GLY A 5 6.21 15.18 7.25
CA GLY A 5 6.56 13.75 7.31
C GLY A 5 7.06 13.16 5.98
N HIS A 6 6.67 13.71 4.83
CA HIS A 6 7.16 13.21 3.54
C HIS A 6 8.67 13.44 3.36
N PRO A 7 9.21 14.67 3.56
CA PRO A 7 10.64 14.90 3.39
C PRO A 7 11.54 14.16 4.37
N GLU A 8 11.05 13.75 5.54
CA GLU A 8 11.84 13.04 6.54
C GLU A 8 12.45 11.76 5.97
N GLY A 9 11.62 10.84 5.49
CA GLY A 9 12.09 9.59 4.90
C GLY A 9 12.87 9.81 3.59
N TYR A 10 12.46 10.78 2.77
CA TYR A 10 13.14 11.09 1.51
C TYR A 10 14.54 11.68 1.75
N THR A 11 14.71 12.49 2.78
CA THR A 11 16.02 13.03 3.16
C THR A 11 16.98 11.91 3.59
N ALA A 12 16.52 10.96 4.41
CA ALA A 12 17.36 9.87 4.86
C ALA A 12 17.86 9.00 3.69
N THR A 13 16.98 8.64 2.76
CA THR A 13 17.36 7.86 1.57
C THR A 13 18.22 8.65 0.60
N ASP A 14 18.01 9.96 0.49
CA ASP A 14 18.83 10.84 -0.37
C ASP A 14 20.27 10.98 0.16
N ILE A 15 20.44 11.13 1.47
CA ILE A 15 21.77 11.16 2.10
C ILE A 15 22.55 9.88 1.78
N LEU A 16 21.91 8.73 1.96
CA LEU A 16 22.53 7.43 1.66
C LEU A 16 22.86 7.29 0.18
N SER A 17 21.95 7.69 -0.70
CA SER A 17 22.13 7.63 -2.16
C SER A 17 23.31 8.49 -2.61
N ARG A 18 23.43 9.70 -2.08
CA ARG A 18 24.57 10.60 -2.36
C ARG A 18 25.89 10.00 -1.87
N LEU A 19 25.91 9.49 -0.64
CA LEU A 19 27.10 8.84 -0.09
C LEU A 19 27.56 7.67 -0.98
N LYS A 20 26.62 6.79 -1.37
CA LYS A 20 26.93 5.64 -2.22
C LYS A 20 27.44 6.05 -3.60
N ARG A 21 26.89 7.07 -4.23
CA ARG A 21 27.45 7.62 -5.49
C ARG A 21 28.85 8.17 -5.31
N MET A 22 29.14 8.90 -4.22
CA MET A 22 30.48 9.39 -3.91
C MET A 22 31.49 8.25 -3.69
N GLN A 23 31.02 7.10 -3.23
CA GLN A 23 31.82 5.87 -3.06
C GLN A 23 31.96 5.06 -4.37
N GLY A 24 31.41 5.53 -5.49
CA GLY A 24 31.51 4.88 -6.79
C GLY A 24 30.47 3.79 -7.07
N TYR A 25 29.45 3.66 -6.24
CA TYR A 25 28.35 2.71 -6.51
C TYR A 25 27.41 3.22 -7.60
N ASN A 26 26.87 2.28 -8.38
CA ASN A 26 25.74 2.55 -9.28
C ASN A 26 24.44 2.54 -8.45
N VAL A 27 23.86 3.72 -8.25
CA VAL A 27 22.70 3.90 -7.35
C VAL A 27 21.44 4.10 -8.16
N LEU A 28 20.45 3.21 -7.96
CA LEU A 28 19.09 3.36 -8.44
C LEU A 28 18.24 4.02 -7.33
N HIS A 29 17.83 5.26 -7.55
CA HIS A 29 17.02 6.03 -6.60
C HIS A 29 15.85 6.71 -7.33
N PRO A 30 14.83 5.95 -7.74
CA PRO A 30 13.65 6.48 -8.46
C PRO A 30 12.65 7.10 -7.50
N MET A 31 11.72 7.88 -8.07
CA MET A 31 10.51 8.35 -7.40
C MET A 31 9.30 7.65 -8.01
N GLY A 32 8.30 7.36 -7.18
CA GLY A 32 7.03 6.78 -7.64
C GLY A 32 5.82 7.36 -6.92
N TRP A 33 4.68 7.28 -7.59
CA TRP A 33 3.39 7.75 -7.10
C TRP A 33 2.49 6.54 -6.87
N ASP A 34 2.16 6.29 -5.60
CA ASP A 34 1.09 5.36 -5.23
C ASP A 34 -0.24 6.10 -5.39
N ALA A 35 -0.79 6.02 -6.59
CA ALA A 35 -1.79 6.95 -7.07
C ALA A 35 -3.22 6.42 -7.05
N PHE A 36 -3.44 5.12 -6.80
CA PHE A 36 -4.76 4.58 -6.49
C PHE A 36 -5.11 4.85 -5.03
N GLY A 37 -6.37 5.16 -4.73
CA GLY A 37 -6.79 5.25 -3.34
C GLY A 37 -8.14 5.91 -3.12
N LEU A 38 -8.78 5.55 -2.01
CA LEU A 38 -10.07 6.07 -1.56
C LEU A 38 -10.13 7.61 -1.46
N PRO A 39 -9.07 8.35 -1.06
CA PRO A 39 -9.15 9.81 -1.00
C PRO A 39 -9.46 10.48 -2.34
N ALA A 40 -8.90 9.98 -3.44
CA ALA A 40 -9.17 10.51 -4.76
C ALA A 40 -10.59 10.16 -5.24
N GLU A 41 -11.03 8.92 -4.96
CA GLU A 41 -12.38 8.46 -5.28
C GLU A 41 -13.44 9.21 -4.50
N GLN A 42 -13.24 9.41 -3.19
CA GLN A 42 -14.17 10.17 -2.36
C GLN A 42 -14.26 11.63 -2.80
N TYR A 43 -13.13 12.25 -3.13
CA TYR A 43 -13.12 13.61 -3.67
C TYR A 43 -13.91 13.70 -4.98
N ALA A 44 -13.78 12.69 -5.85
CA ALA A 44 -14.53 12.61 -7.10
C ALA A 44 -16.05 12.52 -6.84
N LEU A 45 -16.48 11.69 -5.89
CA LEU A 45 -17.88 11.56 -5.49
C LEU A 45 -18.44 12.88 -4.91
N ASP A 46 -17.67 13.54 -4.05
CA ASP A 46 -18.10 14.77 -3.36
C ASP A 46 -18.18 15.99 -4.30
N THR A 47 -17.34 16.03 -5.32
CA THR A 47 -17.19 17.21 -6.18
C THR A 47 -17.65 17.02 -7.62
N GLY A 48 -17.88 15.77 -8.05
CA GLY A 48 -18.19 15.43 -9.44
C GLY A 48 -17.00 15.54 -10.39
N ASN A 49 -15.77 15.71 -9.86
CA ASN A 49 -14.56 15.78 -10.67
C ASN A 49 -14.05 14.37 -11.04
N ASP A 50 -13.31 14.29 -12.17
CA ASP A 50 -12.63 13.06 -12.56
C ASP A 50 -11.48 12.75 -11.60
N PRO A 51 -11.44 11.56 -10.96
CA PRO A 51 -10.36 11.17 -10.05
C PRO A 51 -9.01 11.12 -10.74
N ALA A 52 -8.94 10.80 -12.04
CA ALA A 52 -7.68 10.74 -12.78
C ALA A 52 -7.06 12.13 -12.95
N GLU A 53 -7.87 13.13 -13.32
CA GLU A 53 -7.42 14.52 -13.46
C GLU A 53 -6.99 15.12 -12.12
N PHE A 54 -7.75 14.85 -11.06
CA PHE A 54 -7.39 15.28 -9.71
C PHE A 54 -6.06 14.66 -9.26
N THR A 55 -5.87 13.35 -9.47
CA THR A 55 -4.64 12.64 -9.12
C THR A 55 -3.45 13.16 -9.90
N LYS A 56 -3.60 13.38 -11.20
CA LYS A 56 -2.56 13.97 -12.06
C LYS A 56 -2.11 15.36 -11.56
N HIS A 57 -3.07 16.22 -11.24
CA HIS A 57 -2.77 17.55 -10.69
C HIS A 57 -1.99 17.46 -9.36
N ASN A 58 -2.36 16.53 -8.49
CA ASN A 58 -1.65 16.29 -7.25
C ASN A 58 -0.23 15.78 -7.48
N ILE A 59 -0.03 14.82 -8.38
CA ILE A 59 1.30 14.32 -8.76
C ILE A 59 2.19 15.46 -9.26
N ASP A 60 1.69 16.32 -10.14
CA ASP A 60 2.44 17.47 -10.65
C ASP A 60 2.85 18.44 -9.52
N THR A 61 1.96 18.64 -8.55
CA THR A 61 2.24 19.47 -7.38
C THR A 61 3.31 18.83 -6.49
N PHE A 62 3.19 17.54 -6.17
CA PHE A 62 4.19 16.80 -5.38
C PHE A 62 5.53 16.78 -6.08
N ARG A 63 5.57 16.49 -7.37
CA ARG A 63 6.81 16.46 -8.18
C ARG A 63 7.53 17.81 -8.11
N ARG A 64 6.82 18.90 -8.30
CA ARG A 64 7.38 20.26 -8.20
C ARG A 64 7.94 20.56 -6.81
N GLN A 65 7.21 20.18 -5.77
CA GLN A 65 7.63 20.40 -4.38
C GLN A 65 8.86 19.54 -4.02
N ILE A 66 8.89 18.26 -4.39
CA ILE A 66 10.02 17.36 -4.14
C ILE A 66 11.27 17.85 -4.90
N LYS A 67 11.12 18.26 -6.16
CA LYS A 67 12.23 18.82 -6.94
C LYS A 67 12.80 20.09 -6.30
N SER A 68 11.97 20.92 -5.68
CA SER A 68 12.44 22.14 -5.01
C SER A 68 13.33 21.88 -3.78
N LEU A 69 13.23 20.68 -3.20
CA LEU A 69 14.10 20.24 -2.08
C LEU A 69 15.48 19.76 -2.55
N GLY A 70 15.69 19.59 -3.85
CA GLY A 70 16.99 19.24 -4.42
C GLY A 70 17.41 17.78 -4.20
N PHE A 71 16.48 16.87 -3.92
CA PHE A 71 16.79 15.44 -3.80
C PHE A 71 17.34 14.85 -5.10
N SER A 72 18.25 13.89 -4.98
CA SER A 72 18.96 13.26 -6.08
C SER A 72 18.20 12.06 -6.68
N TYR A 73 16.89 12.18 -6.85
CA TYR A 73 16.09 11.16 -7.54
C TYR A 73 16.42 11.08 -9.03
N ASP A 74 16.33 9.85 -9.58
CA ASP A 74 16.36 9.60 -11.01
C ASP A 74 14.95 9.81 -11.59
N TRP A 75 14.68 11.02 -12.01
CA TRP A 75 13.37 11.42 -12.54
C TRP A 75 13.03 10.80 -13.89
N ASP A 76 14.03 10.27 -14.61
CA ASP A 76 13.80 9.53 -15.86
C ASP A 76 13.24 8.13 -15.61
N ARG A 77 13.32 7.67 -14.35
CA ARG A 77 12.73 6.40 -13.87
C ARG A 77 11.54 6.62 -12.94
N GLU A 78 10.86 7.73 -13.10
CA GLU A 78 9.63 8.00 -12.38
C GLU A 78 8.54 6.98 -12.76
N VAL A 79 7.82 6.44 -11.77
CA VAL A 79 6.73 5.47 -11.98
C VAL A 79 5.42 5.99 -11.38
N ASN A 80 4.30 5.58 -11.99
CA ASN A 80 2.97 5.86 -11.51
C ASN A 80 2.17 4.56 -11.49
N THR A 81 1.65 4.18 -10.33
CA THR A 81 0.90 2.92 -10.15
C THR A 81 -0.42 2.89 -10.93
N THR A 82 -0.95 4.06 -11.34
CA THR A 82 -2.16 4.16 -12.19
C THR A 82 -1.86 4.11 -13.68
N ASP A 83 -0.59 4.05 -14.09
CA ASP A 83 -0.23 3.87 -15.49
C ASP A 83 -0.54 2.42 -15.92
N PRO A 84 -1.29 2.20 -17.01
CA PRO A 84 -1.57 0.87 -17.53
C PRO A 84 -0.32 0.02 -17.80
N GLU A 85 0.76 0.65 -18.27
CA GLU A 85 2.03 -0.03 -18.50
C GLU A 85 2.71 -0.49 -17.20
N TYR A 86 2.36 0.13 -16.05
CA TYR A 86 2.82 -0.29 -14.74
C TYR A 86 1.88 -1.32 -14.12
N TYR A 87 0.57 -1.05 -13.99
CA TYR A 87 -0.34 -1.95 -13.27
C TYR A 87 -0.65 -3.26 -14.02
N LYS A 88 -0.34 -3.36 -15.29
CA LYS A 88 -0.41 -4.65 -16.02
C LYS A 88 0.38 -5.76 -15.31
N TRP A 89 1.47 -5.41 -14.62
CA TRP A 89 2.27 -6.37 -13.85
C TRP A 89 1.58 -6.81 -12.58
N THR A 90 0.85 -5.92 -11.91
CA THR A 90 -0.03 -6.27 -10.78
C THR A 90 -1.12 -7.24 -11.24
N GLN A 91 -1.74 -6.98 -12.38
CA GLN A 91 -2.73 -7.87 -12.98
C GLN A 91 -2.12 -9.23 -13.36
N TRP A 92 -0.90 -9.23 -13.89
CA TRP A 92 -0.18 -10.48 -14.20
C TRP A 92 0.12 -11.29 -12.93
N ILE A 93 0.55 -10.66 -11.86
CA ILE A 93 0.76 -11.32 -10.56
C ILE A 93 -0.56 -11.94 -10.06
N PHE A 94 -1.66 -11.20 -10.14
CA PHE A 94 -2.97 -11.72 -9.77
C PHE A 94 -3.35 -12.96 -10.58
N LEU A 95 -3.14 -12.95 -11.89
CA LEU A 95 -3.39 -14.11 -12.74
C LEU A 95 -2.53 -15.32 -12.33
N LYS A 96 -1.26 -15.09 -11.94
CA LYS A 96 -0.40 -16.17 -11.42
C LYS A 96 -0.88 -16.73 -10.09
N LEU A 97 -1.42 -15.89 -9.21
CA LEU A 97 -2.05 -16.35 -7.97
C LEU A 97 -3.32 -17.16 -8.27
N PHE A 98 -4.13 -16.71 -9.22
CA PHE A 98 -5.35 -17.41 -9.66
C PHE A 98 -5.01 -18.78 -10.27
N GLU A 99 -4.06 -18.85 -11.19
CA GLU A 99 -3.57 -20.12 -11.80
C GLU A 99 -3.10 -21.14 -10.74
N LYS A 100 -2.57 -20.66 -9.61
CA LYS A 100 -2.11 -21.48 -8.48
C LYS A 100 -3.21 -21.81 -7.46
N GLY A 101 -4.45 -21.35 -7.67
CA GLY A 101 -5.54 -21.52 -6.71
C GLY A 101 -5.39 -20.69 -5.43
N LEU A 102 -4.50 -19.69 -5.45
CA LEU A 102 -4.27 -18.76 -4.33
C LEU A 102 -5.19 -17.54 -4.36
N ALA A 103 -5.80 -17.23 -5.50
CA ALA A 103 -6.86 -16.26 -5.63
C ALA A 103 -8.16 -16.99 -6.01
N TYR A 104 -9.26 -16.66 -5.35
CA TYR A 104 -10.57 -17.29 -5.55
C TYR A 104 -11.69 -16.32 -5.22
N ILE A 105 -12.91 -16.65 -5.62
CA ILE A 105 -14.10 -15.85 -5.29
C ILE A 105 -14.86 -16.55 -4.17
N ASP A 106 -15.27 -15.76 -3.18
CA ASP A 106 -16.12 -16.25 -2.08
C ASP A 106 -17.07 -15.13 -1.64
N GLU A 107 -18.11 -15.52 -0.87
CA GLU A 107 -19.01 -14.58 -0.22
C GLU A 107 -18.56 -14.41 1.24
N VAL A 108 -18.10 -13.23 1.58
CA VAL A 108 -17.56 -12.92 2.90
C VAL A 108 -18.23 -11.69 3.50
N ALA A 109 -18.33 -11.67 4.82
CA ALA A 109 -18.83 -10.50 5.52
C ALA A 109 -17.79 -9.38 5.52
N VAL A 110 -18.10 -8.27 4.84
CA VAL A 110 -17.27 -7.09 4.74
C VAL A 110 -17.79 -5.95 5.61
N ASN A 111 -16.92 -4.98 5.91
CA ASN A 111 -17.32 -3.75 6.61
C ASN A 111 -17.83 -2.75 5.56
N TRP A 112 -19.11 -2.63 5.40
CA TRP A 112 -19.72 -1.69 4.46
C TRP A 112 -20.05 -0.38 5.17
N CYS A 113 -19.62 0.73 4.60
CA CYS A 113 -20.01 2.07 5.06
C CYS A 113 -20.95 2.72 4.05
N PRO A 114 -22.27 2.81 4.34
CA PRO A 114 -23.24 3.39 3.39
C PRO A 114 -22.95 4.87 3.08
N ALA A 115 -22.49 5.63 4.07
CA ALA A 115 -22.19 7.06 3.91
C ALA A 115 -21.01 7.33 2.99
N LEU A 116 -19.98 6.45 3.01
CA LEU A 116 -18.82 6.54 2.13
C LEU A 116 -19.00 5.76 0.83
N GLY A 117 -20.05 4.90 0.74
CA GLY A 117 -20.32 4.09 -0.44
C GLY A 117 -19.23 3.04 -0.75
N THR A 118 -18.51 2.57 0.26
CA THR A 118 -17.35 1.68 0.07
C THR A 118 -17.23 0.63 1.18
N VAL A 119 -16.40 -0.40 0.89
CA VAL A 119 -15.94 -1.39 1.87
C VAL A 119 -14.69 -0.87 2.56
N LEU A 120 -14.62 -1.04 3.87
CA LEU A 120 -13.50 -0.63 4.72
C LEU A 120 -12.73 -1.85 5.22
N ALA A 121 -11.40 -1.70 5.33
CA ALA A 121 -10.55 -2.65 6.01
C ALA A 121 -10.86 -2.67 7.53
N ASN A 122 -10.44 -3.73 8.23
CA ASN A 122 -10.71 -3.82 9.68
C ASN A 122 -10.06 -2.67 10.45
N GLU A 123 -8.89 -2.22 10.02
CA GLU A 123 -8.11 -1.13 10.61
C GLU A 123 -8.77 0.25 10.45
N GLU A 124 -9.66 0.38 9.45
CA GLU A 124 -10.41 1.61 9.16
C GLU A 124 -11.75 1.69 9.95
N VAL A 125 -12.02 0.71 10.80
CA VAL A 125 -13.24 0.64 11.64
C VAL A 125 -12.87 0.71 13.11
N ILE A 126 -13.27 1.78 13.77
CA ILE A 126 -13.03 2.03 15.20
C ILE A 126 -14.39 2.12 15.90
N ASP A 127 -14.63 1.23 16.85
CA ASP A 127 -15.89 1.17 17.63
C ASP A 127 -17.17 1.13 16.75
N GLY A 128 -17.10 0.43 15.62
CA GLY A 128 -18.22 0.30 14.68
C GLY A 128 -18.45 1.51 13.77
N LEU A 129 -17.54 2.48 13.81
CA LEU A 129 -17.57 3.68 12.98
C LEU A 129 -16.37 3.71 12.01
N SER A 130 -16.53 4.34 10.85
CA SER A 130 -15.41 4.60 9.94
C SER A 130 -14.43 5.57 10.57
N GLU A 131 -13.13 5.32 10.45
CA GLU A 131 -12.06 6.24 10.86
C GLU A 131 -12.24 7.61 10.20
N ARG A 132 -12.62 7.60 8.93
CA ARG A 132 -12.93 8.81 8.17
C ARG A 132 -14.40 9.17 8.33
N GLY A 133 -14.68 10.30 8.94
CA GLY A 133 -16.02 10.90 9.06
C GLY A 133 -16.90 10.27 10.14
N SER A 134 -16.43 9.28 10.88
CA SER A 134 -17.14 8.60 11.99
C SER A 134 -18.57 8.16 11.62
N HIS A 135 -18.72 7.57 10.44
CA HIS A 135 -20.00 7.06 9.95
C HIS A 135 -20.24 5.61 10.41
N PRO A 136 -21.50 5.22 10.68
CA PRO A 136 -21.83 3.85 11.02
C PRO A 136 -21.38 2.85 9.94
N VAL A 137 -20.83 1.72 10.39
CA VAL A 137 -20.36 0.64 9.53
C VAL A 137 -21.21 -0.60 9.77
N GLU A 138 -21.62 -1.27 8.69
CA GLU A 138 -22.45 -2.45 8.71
C GLU A 138 -21.65 -3.69 8.27
N ARG A 139 -21.86 -4.83 8.95
CA ARG A 139 -21.37 -6.12 8.46
C ARG A 139 -22.32 -6.63 7.39
N ARG A 140 -21.83 -6.78 6.15
CA ARG A 140 -22.64 -7.15 4.99
C ARG A 140 -21.97 -8.28 4.21
N PRO A 141 -22.67 -9.38 3.88
CA PRO A 141 -22.13 -10.39 2.98
C PRO A 141 -21.97 -9.79 1.57
N MET A 142 -20.83 -10.03 0.96
CA MET A 142 -20.52 -9.54 -0.38
C MET A 142 -19.60 -10.52 -1.10
N ARG A 143 -19.89 -10.76 -2.37
CA ARG A 143 -19.05 -11.57 -3.23
C ARG A 143 -17.77 -10.81 -3.53
N GLN A 144 -16.61 -11.37 -3.15
CA GLN A 144 -15.30 -10.74 -3.22
C GLN A 144 -14.25 -11.68 -3.79
N TRP A 145 -13.23 -11.12 -4.39
CA TRP A 145 -11.96 -11.80 -4.60
C TRP A 145 -11.25 -11.98 -3.26
N MET A 146 -10.81 -13.20 -3.00
CA MET A 146 -10.07 -13.57 -1.82
C MET A 146 -8.69 -14.08 -2.21
N LEU A 147 -7.70 -13.76 -1.39
CA LEU A 147 -6.37 -14.34 -1.48
C LEU A 147 -6.18 -15.34 -0.32
N ARG A 148 -5.64 -16.51 -0.62
CA ARG A 148 -5.37 -17.56 0.39
C ARG A 148 -4.06 -17.23 1.14
N ILE A 149 -4.05 -16.14 1.88
CA ILE A 149 -2.87 -15.60 2.57
C ILE A 149 -2.30 -16.58 3.61
N THR A 150 -3.13 -17.45 4.21
CA THR A 150 -2.70 -18.43 5.21
C THR A 150 -1.97 -19.64 4.61
N ALA A 151 -1.98 -19.83 3.29
CA ALA A 151 -1.33 -20.97 2.64
C ALA A 151 0.20 -21.05 2.88
N TYR A 152 0.80 -19.91 3.23
CA TYR A 152 2.24 -19.82 3.49
C TYR A 152 2.57 -19.40 4.93
N ALA A 153 1.60 -19.38 5.84
CA ALA A 153 1.78 -18.87 7.20
C ALA A 153 2.89 -19.62 7.96
N ASP A 154 2.85 -20.96 7.95
CA ASP A 154 3.86 -21.77 8.63
C ASP A 154 5.24 -21.58 8.02
N ARG A 155 5.34 -21.59 6.68
CA ARG A 155 6.59 -21.34 5.98
C ARG A 155 7.18 -19.97 6.26
N LEU A 156 6.34 -18.92 6.32
CA LEU A 156 6.80 -17.59 6.66
C LEU A 156 7.42 -17.53 8.06
N LEU A 157 6.86 -18.27 9.03
CA LEU A 157 7.43 -18.38 10.37
C LEU A 157 8.77 -19.14 10.36
N GLU A 158 8.87 -20.24 9.64
CA GLU A 158 10.09 -21.02 9.51
C GLU A 158 11.21 -20.21 8.85
N ASP A 159 10.92 -19.55 7.74
CA ASP A 159 11.89 -18.77 6.97
C ASP A 159 12.44 -17.55 7.77
N LEU A 160 11.73 -17.05 8.81
CA LEU A 160 12.23 -15.98 9.68
C LEU A 160 13.51 -16.34 10.43
N VAL A 161 13.75 -17.63 10.69
CA VAL A 161 14.89 -18.08 11.49
C VAL A 161 16.21 -17.76 10.79
N GLU A 162 16.25 -17.93 9.47
CA GLU A 162 17.46 -17.78 8.65
C GLU A 162 17.77 -16.32 8.28
N LEU A 163 16.84 -15.39 8.53
CA LEU A 163 17.02 -13.97 8.18
C LEU A 163 17.95 -13.27 9.16
N ASP A 164 18.89 -12.47 8.63
CA ASP A 164 19.72 -11.54 9.41
C ASP A 164 18.95 -10.24 9.69
N TRP A 165 17.85 -10.36 10.42
CA TRP A 165 17.01 -9.25 10.83
C TRP A 165 17.09 -9.01 12.35
N PRO A 166 16.87 -7.77 12.82
CA PRO A 166 16.73 -7.51 14.27
C PRO A 166 15.63 -8.37 14.89
N GLU A 167 15.89 -8.92 16.08
CA GLU A 167 14.94 -9.84 16.73
C GLU A 167 13.58 -9.17 16.99
N SER A 168 13.57 -7.88 17.33
CA SER A 168 12.34 -7.10 17.49
C SER A 168 11.46 -7.12 16.24
N LEU A 169 12.06 -7.08 15.04
CA LEU A 169 11.33 -7.16 13.78
C LEU A 169 10.79 -8.57 13.55
N LYS A 170 11.60 -9.61 13.82
CA LYS A 170 11.13 -11.01 13.72
C LYS A 170 9.97 -11.29 14.66
N GLU A 171 10.02 -10.75 15.86
CA GLU A 171 8.93 -10.88 16.85
C GLU A 171 7.64 -10.20 16.38
N MET A 172 7.73 -9.02 15.79
CA MET A 172 6.57 -8.37 15.16
C MET A 172 5.94 -9.23 14.06
N GLN A 173 6.75 -9.89 13.22
CA GLN A 173 6.27 -10.79 12.17
C GLN A 173 5.59 -12.05 12.76
N ARG A 174 6.19 -12.68 13.79
CA ARG A 174 5.59 -13.82 14.50
C ARG A 174 4.23 -13.46 15.10
N ASN A 175 4.15 -12.34 15.79
CA ASN A 175 2.91 -11.85 16.39
C ASN A 175 1.84 -11.53 15.35
N TRP A 176 2.21 -10.98 14.21
CA TRP A 176 1.29 -10.70 13.10
C TRP A 176 0.70 -11.99 12.52
N ILE A 177 1.51 -13.01 12.29
CA ILE A 177 1.05 -14.32 11.79
C ILE A 177 0.19 -15.02 12.85
N GLY A 178 0.53 -14.88 14.13
CA GLY A 178 -0.30 -15.25 15.25
C GLY A 178 -0.57 -16.77 15.35
N ARG A 179 0.47 -17.62 15.14
CA ARG A 179 0.32 -19.07 15.35
C ARG A 179 -0.16 -19.36 16.77
N SER A 180 -1.23 -20.13 16.87
CA SER A 180 -1.78 -20.61 18.16
C SER A 180 -1.90 -22.11 18.11
N GLU A 181 -1.47 -22.78 19.19
CA GLU A 181 -1.62 -24.24 19.36
C GLU A 181 -2.88 -24.58 20.17
N GLY A 182 -3.69 -23.57 20.49
CA GLY A 182 -4.88 -23.71 21.32
C GLY A 182 -4.55 -23.79 22.81
N ALA A 183 -5.58 -23.88 23.63
CA ALA A 183 -5.48 -24.23 25.05
C ALA A 183 -6.19 -25.57 25.25
N GLU A 184 -5.53 -26.53 25.91
CA GLU A 184 -6.18 -27.74 26.44
C GLU A 184 -6.98 -27.40 27.69
#